data_1f517bd2f2932c71d4717812a262f208
#
_entry.id   1f517bd2f2932c71d4717812a262f208
#
_cell.length_a   1.000
_cell.length_b   1.000
_cell.length_c   1.000
_cell.angle_alpha   90.00
_cell.angle_beta   90.00
_cell.angle_gamma   90.00
#
_symmetry.space_group_name_H-M   'P 1'
#
loop_
_entity.id
_entity.type
_entity.pdbx_description
1 polymer ?
#
loop_
_entity_poly.entity_id
_entity_poly.type
_entity_poly.pdbx_seq_one_letter_code
_entity_poly.pdbx_strand_id
1 'polypeptide(L)'
;LDRYFAAARGTGDIAPLEMTKWFDTNYHYIVPEIAPKTKFALHPEKVLSELKEARDLGITARPVIIGPVTFLLLSKAVDGAGAPIERLDELVPLYTDLLGQLADKGVEWVQIDEPVLVTDISADAPTLAERVYNTLGALDKRPAIHVATYFGDPGSGLAALARTPIEAIGVDFVYGADTAVANISGAPGLADKTLVAGVVDGRNIWRTDLEAALSKLTSLLGSAGAVAVS
;
A
#
# COMPACT_ATOMS: atom_id res chain seq x y z
N LEU A 1 -21.04 -1.37 9.66
CA LEU A 1 -21.04 -2.82 9.34
C LEU A 1 -22.12 -3.17 8.32
N ASP A 2 -23.39 -2.71 8.47
CA ASP A 2 -24.51 -3.09 7.60
C ASP A 2 -24.25 -2.75 6.12
N ARG A 3 -23.70 -1.55 5.84
CA ARG A 3 -23.35 -1.17 4.46
C ARG A 3 -22.26 -2.05 3.86
N TYR A 4 -21.29 -2.46 4.67
CA TYR A 4 -20.23 -3.36 4.22
C TYR A 4 -20.79 -4.74 3.85
N PHE A 5 -21.65 -5.29 4.71
CA PHE A 5 -22.32 -6.56 4.40
C PHE A 5 -23.29 -6.45 3.23
N ALA A 6 -23.96 -5.29 3.06
CA ALA A 6 -24.80 -5.03 1.90
C ALA A 6 -23.98 -5.02 0.60
N ALA A 7 -22.78 -4.42 0.60
CA ALA A 7 -21.89 -4.45 -0.56
C ALA A 7 -21.46 -5.89 -0.91
N ALA A 8 -21.21 -6.74 0.09
CA ALA A 8 -20.79 -8.13 -0.12
C ALA A 8 -21.90 -9.09 -0.50
N ARG A 9 -23.14 -8.86 -0.06
CA ARG A 9 -24.26 -9.83 -0.16
C ARG A 9 -25.45 -9.34 -0.95
N GLY A 10 -25.46 -8.04 -1.29
CA GLY A 10 -26.63 -7.37 -1.84
C GLY A 10 -27.70 -7.08 -0.78
N THR A 11 -28.71 -6.31 -1.14
CA THR A 11 -29.93 -6.07 -0.35
C THR A 11 -31.13 -5.81 -1.26
N GLY A 12 -32.22 -6.53 -1.06
CA GLY A 12 -33.41 -6.35 -1.88
C GLY A 12 -33.10 -6.45 -3.38
N ASP A 13 -33.28 -5.35 -4.11
CA ASP A 13 -33.05 -5.28 -5.56
C ASP A 13 -31.61 -4.89 -5.94
N ILE A 14 -30.72 -4.66 -4.95
CA ILE A 14 -29.32 -4.28 -5.19
C ILE A 14 -28.48 -5.54 -5.18
N ALA A 15 -27.87 -5.85 -6.33
CA ALA A 15 -26.94 -6.96 -6.46
C ALA A 15 -25.66 -6.73 -5.61
N PRO A 16 -25.04 -7.82 -5.11
CA PRO A 16 -23.74 -7.72 -4.45
C PRO A 16 -22.68 -7.26 -5.43
N LEU A 17 -21.67 -6.56 -4.92
CA LEU A 17 -20.46 -6.26 -5.67
C LEU A 17 -19.65 -7.54 -5.91
N GLU A 18 -18.83 -7.53 -6.95
CA GLU A 18 -17.88 -8.60 -7.21
C GLU A 18 -16.90 -8.75 -6.06
N MET A 19 -16.58 -10.00 -5.69
CA MET A 19 -15.51 -10.31 -4.75
C MET A 19 -14.41 -11.06 -5.46
N THR A 20 -13.19 -10.63 -5.25
CA THR A 20 -11.97 -11.34 -5.68
C THR A 20 -11.08 -11.65 -4.50
N LYS A 21 -10.07 -12.49 -4.70
CA LYS A 21 -9.04 -12.68 -3.69
C LYS A 21 -8.16 -11.43 -3.63
N TRP A 22 -7.69 -11.10 -2.42
CA TRP A 22 -6.64 -10.12 -2.26
C TRP A 22 -5.33 -10.75 -2.73
N PHE A 23 -5.00 -10.53 -4.00
CA PHE A 23 -3.88 -11.12 -4.72
C PHE A 23 -3.90 -12.66 -4.60
N ASP A 24 -2.80 -13.29 -4.20
CA ASP A 24 -2.68 -14.74 -4.05
C ASP A 24 -3.02 -15.25 -2.64
N THR A 25 -3.66 -14.43 -1.80
CA THR A 25 -4.12 -14.81 -0.47
C THR A 25 -5.51 -15.47 -0.47
N ASN A 26 -5.95 -15.93 0.70
CA ASN A 26 -7.31 -16.38 0.94
C ASN A 26 -8.24 -15.25 1.45
N TYR A 27 -7.74 -14.02 1.58
CA TYR A 27 -8.57 -12.87 1.93
C TYR A 27 -9.37 -12.41 0.72
N HIS A 28 -10.64 -12.06 0.95
CA HIS A 28 -11.52 -11.54 -0.08
C HIS A 28 -11.53 -10.02 -0.08
N TYR A 29 -11.50 -9.47 -1.28
CA TYR A 29 -11.59 -8.05 -1.55
C TYR A 29 -12.87 -7.76 -2.31
N ILE A 30 -13.67 -6.82 -1.80
CA ILE A 30 -14.88 -6.35 -2.50
C ILE A 30 -14.42 -5.35 -3.56
N VAL A 31 -14.64 -5.68 -4.83
CA VAL A 31 -14.19 -4.87 -5.97
C VAL A 31 -15.06 -3.61 -6.08
N PRO A 32 -14.48 -2.41 -5.96
CA PRO A 32 -15.24 -1.18 -6.15
C PRO A 32 -15.70 -1.05 -7.60
N GLU A 33 -16.97 -0.67 -7.80
CA GLU A 33 -17.53 -0.34 -9.11
C GLU A 33 -17.55 1.18 -9.30
N ILE A 34 -16.95 1.67 -10.39
CA ILE A 34 -16.81 3.07 -10.71
C ILE A 34 -17.60 3.37 -11.98
N ALA A 35 -18.72 4.07 -11.81
CA ALA A 35 -19.55 4.62 -12.88
C ALA A 35 -19.07 6.04 -13.25
N PRO A 36 -19.49 6.59 -14.41
CA PRO A 36 -19.10 7.95 -14.84
C PRO A 36 -19.48 9.05 -13.84
N LYS A 37 -20.54 8.83 -13.06
CA LYS A 37 -21.05 9.78 -12.06
C LYS A 37 -20.63 9.47 -10.64
N THR A 38 -19.83 8.43 -10.40
CA THR A 38 -19.32 8.11 -9.06
C THR A 38 -18.52 9.30 -8.52
N LYS A 39 -18.82 9.72 -7.29
CA LYS A 39 -18.07 10.74 -6.58
C LYS A 39 -17.27 10.08 -5.47
N PHE A 40 -15.99 10.37 -5.43
CA PHE A 40 -15.15 9.96 -4.32
C PHE A 40 -15.36 10.90 -3.12
N ALA A 41 -15.39 10.32 -1.93
CA ALA A 41 -15.48 11.07 -0.69
C ALA A 41 -14.67 10.36 0.39
N LEU A 42 -13.97 11.14 1.22
CA LEU A 42 -13.23 10.61 2.34
C LEU A 42 -14.19 10.25 3.50
N HIS A 43 -14.05 9.05 4.04
CA HIS A 43 -14.74 8.55 5.23
C HIS A 43 -13.72 8.00 6.22
N PRO A 44 -13.02 8.86 6.98
CA PRO A 44 -11.90 8.48 7.83
C PRO A 44 -12.32 7.88 9.19
N GLU A 45 -13.63 7.85 9.49
CA GLU A 45 -14.16 7.53 10.82
C GLU A 45 -13.66 6.18 11.34
N LYS A 46 -13.55 5.17 10.45
CA LYS A 46 -13.09 3.84 10.83
C LYS A 46 -11.64 3.89 11.31
N VAL A 47 -10.72 4.37 10.48
CA VAL A 47 -9.30 4.42 10.83
C VAL A 47 -9.03 5.29 12.05
N LEU A 48 -9.72 6.44 12.17
CA LEU A 48 -9.56 7.34 13.30
C LEU A 48 -10.12 6.75 14.60
N SER A 49 -11.23 5.99 14.55
CA SER A 49 -11.79 5.33 15.72
C SER A 49 -10.92 4.17 16.19
N GLU A 50 -10.36 3.37 15.28
CA GLU A 50 -9.45 2.27 15.60
C GLU A 50 -8.14 2.79 16.22
N LEU A 51 -7.60 3.90 15.71
CA LEU A 51 -6.45 4.58 16.30
C LEU A 51 -6.74 5.09 17.73
N LYS A 52 -7.93 5.65 17.92
CA LYS A 52 -8.34 6.10 19.24
C LYS A 52 -8.45 4.94 20.20
N GLU A 53 -9.07 3.83 19.81
CA GLU A 53 -9.20 2.63 20.63
C GLU A 53 -7.83 2.07 21.02
N ALA A 54 -6.90 1.93 20.07
CA ALA A 54 -5.53 1.50 20.36
C ALA A 54 -4.84 2.40 21.37
N ARG A 55 -4.97 3.72 21.22
CA ARG A 55 -4.37 4.71 22.12
C ARG A 55 -4.98 4.67 23.52
N ASP A 56 -6.29 4.49 23.64
CA ASP A 56 -6.99 4.37 24.92
C ASP A 56 -6.50 3.13 25.69
N LEU A 57 -5.96 2.12 24.98
CA LEU A 57 -5.32 0.93 25.55
C LEU A 57 -3.80 1.09 25.76
N GLY A 58 -3.25 2.28 25.52
CA GLY A 58 -1.81 2.53 25.64
C GLY A 58 -0.96 1.96 24.52
N ILE A 59 -1.57 1.61 23.37
CA ILE A 59 -0.90 1.02 22.20
C ILE A 59 -0.64 2.11 21.17
N THR A 60 0.62 2.25 20.75
CA THR A 60 0.99 3.04 19.57
C THR A 60 0.76 2.20 18.33
N ALA A 61 -0.22 2.60 17.50
CA ALA A 61 -0.57 1.89 16.29
C ALA A 61 -0.16 2.69 15.05
N ARG A 62 0.27 1.97 14.02
CA ARG A 62 0.50 2.49 12.67
C ARG A 62 -0.70 2.08 11.80
N PRO A 63 -1.51 3.04 11.31
CA PRO A 63 -2.60 2.71 10.40
C PRO A 63 -2.07 2.13 9.09
N VAL A 64 -2.80 1.16 8.55
CA VAL A 64 -2.56 0.58 7.24
C VAL A 64 -3.73 0.91 6.34
N ILE A 65 -3.46 1.51 5.19
CA ILE A 65 -4.47 1.89 4.19
C ILE A 65 -4.07 1.39 2.82
N ILE A 66 -5.06 1.11 1.98
CA ILE A 66 -4.82 0.73 0.59
C ILE A 66 -4.29 1.94 -0.18
N GLY A 67 -3.33 1.74 -1.07
CA GLY A 67 -2.80 2.80 -1.91
C GLY A 67 -3.73 3.18 -3.06
N PRO A 68 -3.70 4.44 -3.52
CA PRO A 68 -4.63 4.93 -4.54
C PRO A 68 -4.41 4.27 -5.90
N VAL A 69 -3.20 3.87 -6.24
CA VAL A 69 -2.90 3.16 -7.50
C VAL A 69 -3.50 1.77 -7.47
N THR A 70 -3.26 1.02 -6.38
CA THR A 70 -3.84 -0.31 -6.16
C THR A 70 -5.36 -0.25 -6.13
N PHE A 71 -5.94 0.72 -5.40
CA PHE A 71 -7.39 0.88 -5.31
C PHE A 71 -8.03 1.03 -6.69
N LEU A 72 -7.50 1.91 -7.55
CA LEU A 72 -8.09 2.16 -8.86
C LEU A 72 -7.83 1.05 -9.87
N LEU A 73 -6.63 0.45 -9.86
CA LEU A 73 -6.31 -0.66 -10.77
C LEU A 73 -7.08 -1.94 -10.44
N LEU A 74 -7.51 -2.12 -9.18
CA LEU A 74 -8.38 -3.22 -8.78
C LEU A 74 -9.87 -2.86 -8.86
N SER A 75 -10.23 -1.62 -9.21
CA SER A 75 -11.62 -1.20 -9.40
C SER A 75 -12.12 -1.58 -10.78
N LYS A 76 -13.44 -1.76 -10.91
CA LYS A 76 -14.14 -2.13 -12.15
C LYS A 76 -14.91 -0.94 -12.71
N ALA A 77 -14.69 -0.62 -13.98
CA ALA A 77 -15.52 0.34 -14.70
C ALA A 77 -16.90 -0.26 -14.99
N VAL A 78 -17.97 0.49 -14.71
CA VAL A 78 -19.35 0.12 -15.02
C VAL A 78 -20.07 1.25 -15.72
N ASP A 79 -21.21 0.96 -16.34
CA ASP A 79 -22.10 1.92 -16.99
C ASP A 79 -21.41 2.81 -18.05
N GLY A 80 -20.42 2.25 -18.75
CA GLY A 80 -19.68 2.96 -19.79
C GLY A 80 -18.64 3.96 -19.28
N ALA A 81 -18.21 3.84 -18.01
CA ALA A 81 -17.07 4.60 -17.49
C ALA A 81 -15.76 4.28 -18.24
N GLY A 82 -14.86 5.24 -18.31
CA GLY A 82 -13.47 5.02 -18.71
C GLY A 82 -12.69 4.21 -17.67
N ALA A 83 -11.43 3.95 -17.92
CA ALA A 83 -10.60 3.18 -16.99
C ALA A 83 -10.54 3.86 -15.61
N PRO A 84 -10.80 3.13 -14.50
CA PRO A 84 -10.80 3.73 -13.16
C PRO A 84 -9.53 4.51 -12.83
N ILE A 85 -8.39 4.05 -13.33
CA ILE A 85 -7.08 4.70 -13.08
C ILE A 85 -6.97 6.12 -13.65
N GLU A 86 -7.77 6.48 -14.65
CA GLU A 86 -7.83 7.84 -15.20
C GLU A 86 -8.35 8.86 -14.19
N ARG A 87 -9.00 8.39 -13.12
CA ARG A 87 -9.55 9.22 -12.05
C ARG A 87 -8.61 9.37 -10.84
N LEU A 88 -7.34 9.03 -11.00
CA LEU A 88 -6.35 9.08 -9.92
C LEU A 88 -6.23 10.48 -9.30
N ASP A 89 -6.32 11.52 -10.12
CA ASP A 89 -6.21 12.91 -9.67
C ASP A 89 -7.39 13.36 -8.79
N GLU A 90 -8.52 12.66 -8.84
CA GLU A 90 -9.65 12.91 -7.93
C GLU A 90 -9.44 12.26 -6.55
N LEU A 91 -8.62 11.19 -6.47
CA LEU A 91 -8.33 10.52 -5.20
C LEU A 91 -7.21 11.20 -4.41
N VAL A 92 -6.18 11.72 -5.07
CA VAL A 92 -5.00 12.29 -4.40
C VAL A 92 -5.38 13.35 -3.34
N PRO A 93 -6.32 14.28 -3.58
CA PRO A 93 -6.75 15.23 -2.55
C PRO A 93 -7.37 14.58 -1.30
N LEU A 94 -8.05 13.45 -1.46
CA LEU A 94 -8.65 12.72 -0.33
C LEU A 94 -7.57 12.04 0.53
N TYR A 95 -6.52 11.51 -0.09
CA TYR A 95 -5.36 11.00 0.64
C TYR A 95 -4.60 12.13 1.34
N THR A 96 -4.46 13.29 0.70
CA THR A 96 -3.87 14.50 1.32
C THR A 96 -4.63 14.90 2.59
N ASP A 97 -5.96 14.94 2.52
CA ASP A 97 -6.82 15.26 3.66
C ASP A 97 -6.70 14.19 4.76
N LEU A 98 -6.72 12.90 4.40
CA LEU A 98 -6.55 11.80 5.35
C LEU A 98 -5.21 11.88 6.08
N LEU A 99 -4.11 12.10 5.36
CA LEU A 99 -2.78 12.23 5.96
C LEU A 99 -2.70 13.44 6.91
N GLY A 100 -3.31 14.56 6.55
CA GLY A 100 -3.44 15.73 7.42
C GLY A 100 -4.20 15.42 8.72
N GLN A 101 -5.33 14.71 8.62
CA GLN A 101 -6.11 14.29 9.78
C GLN A 101 -5.36 13.30 10.67
N LEU A 102 -4.59 12.36 10.09
CA LEU A 102 -3.74 11.44 10.85
C LEU A 102 -2.63 12.20 11.59
N ALA A 103 -1.99 13.17 10.95
CA ALA A 103 -1.01 14.04 11.60
C ALA A 103 -1.60 14.84 12.76
N ASP A 104 -2.84 15.37 12.60
CA ASP A 104 -3.57 16.07 13.67
C ASP A 104 -3.85 15.18 14.88
N LYS A 105 -3.93 13.88 14.66
CA LYS A 105 -4.04 12.89 15.74
C LYS A 105 -2.70 12.44 16.31
N GLY A 106 -1.57 13.02 15.86
CA GLY A 106 -0.25 12.66 16.34
C GLY A 106 0.20 11.26 15.88
N VAL A 107 -0.26 10.82 14.71
CA VAL A 107 0.24 9.59 14.08
C VAL A 107 1.63 9.86 13.52
N GLU A 108 2.62 9.07 13.92
CA GLU A 108 4.00 9.23 13.46
C GLU A 108 4.24 8.55 12.12
N TRP A 109 3.63 7.37 11.91
CA TRP A 109 3.82 6.55 10.71
C TRP A 109 2.48 6.06 10.16
N VAL A 110 2.36 6.08 8.83
CA VAL A 110 1.28 5.42 8.09
C VAL A 110 1.89 4.42 7.12
N GLN A 111 1.27 3.25 6.98
CA GLN A 111 1.59 2.30 5.93
C GLN A 111 0.55 2.43 4.81
N ILE A 112 1.03 2.53 3.58
CA ILE A 112 0.18 2.57 2.37
C ILE A 112 0.55 1.36 1.51
N ASP A 113 -0.42 0.49 1.29
CA ASP A 113 -0.21 -0.78 0.59
C ASP A 113 -0.43 -0.62 -0.91
N GLU A 114 0.64 -0.86 -1.69
CA GLU A 114 0.62 -0.83 -3.16
C GLU A 114 1.09 -2.17 -3.77
N PRO A 115 0.45 -3.29 -3.42
CA PRO A 115 0.83 -4.59 -3.96
C PRO A 115 0.61 -4.72 -5.48
N VAL A 116 -0.14 -3.84 -6.12
CA VAL A 116 -0.27 -3.82 -7.57
C VAL A 116 1.08 -3.60 -8.28
N LEU A 117 2.05 -3.00 -7.60
CA LEU A 117 3.39 -2.74 -8.16
C LEU A 117 4.23 -4.00 -8.38
N VAL A 118 3.82 -5.15 -7.82
CA VAL A 118 4.47 -6.44 -8.07
C VAL A 118 3.74 -7.27 -9.13
N THR A 119 2.81 -6.68 -9.86
CA THR A 119 1.98 -7.36 -10.87
C THR A 119 2.14 -6.75 -12.26
N ASP A 120 1.72 -7.47 -13.28
CA ASP A 120 1.72 -7.01 -14.68
C ASP A 120 0.39 -6.35 -15.09
N ILE A 121 -0.45 -5.92 -14.12
CA ILE A 121 -1.78 -5.34 -14.41
C ILE A 121 -1.66 -4.06 -15.24
N SER A 122 -0.64 -3.23 -14.99
CA SER A 122 -0.42 -1.99 -15.73
C SER A 122 1.06 -1.65 -15.81
N ALA A 123 1.56 -1.46 -17.03
CA ALA A 123 2.93 -1.00 -17.26
C ALA A 123 3.19 0.42 -16.73
N ASP A 124 2.14 1.23 -16.59
CA ASP A 124 2.23 2.61 -16.12
C ASP A 124 2.17 2.72 -14.58
N ALA A 125 1.85 1.63 -13.86
CA ALA A 125 1.70 1.65 -12.42
C ALA A 125 2.90 2.27 -11.67
N PRO A 126 4.17 1.98 -12.02
CA PRO A 126 5.33 2.62 -11.40
C PRO A 126 5.35 4.14 -11.57
N THR A 127 5.08 4.64 -12.77
CA THR A 127 5.05 6.08 -13.08
C THR A 127 3.91 6.78 -12.34
N LEU A 128 2.75 6.15 -12.26
CA LEU A 128 1.61 6.66 -11.52
C LEU A 128 1.89 6.72 -10.01
N ALA A 129 2.51 5.68 -9.46
CA ALA A 129 2.94 5.66 -8.06
C ALA A 129 3.96 6.77 -7.77
N GLU A 130 4.99 6.94 -8.62
CA GLU A 130 5.97 8.03 -8.46
C GLU A 130 5.29 9.40 -8.41
N ARG A 131 4.35 9.67 -9.31
CA ARG A 131 3.59 10.91 -9.34
C ARG A 131 2.78 11.14 -8.05
N VAL A 132 2.06 10.13 -7.60
CA VAL A 132 1.27 10.18 -6.37
C VAL A 132 2.14 10.41 -5.14
N TYR A 133 3.18 9.61 -4.96
CA TYR A 133 4.02 9.67 -3.77
C TYR A 133 4.96 10.87 -3.76
N ASN A 134 5.25 11.49 -4.92
CA ASN A 134 5.84 12.83 -4.96
C ASN A 134 4.89 13.87 -4.36
N THR A 135 3.60 13.79 -4.65
CA THR A 135 2.60 14.71 -4.10
C THR A 135 2.39 14.48 -2.61
N LEU A 136 2.13 13.23 -2.21
CA LEU A 136 1.83 12.90 -0.81
C LEU A 136 3.05 13.06 0.11
N GLY A 137 4.23 12.68 -0.39
CA GLY A 137 5.48 12.79 0.36
C GLY A 137 5.97 14.23 0.54
N ALA A 138 5.56 15.17 -0.33
CA ALA A 138 5.92 16.58 -0.24
C ALA A 138 5.01 17.40 0.69
N LEU A 139 4.01 16.80 1.33
CA LEU A 139 3.12 17.50 2.25
C LEU A 139 3.88 17.91 3.53
N ASP A 140 3.76 19.17 3.94
CA ASP A 140 4.39 19.67 5.17
C ASP A 140 3.80 19.03 6.44
N LYS A 141 2.51 18.66 6.40
CA LYS A 141 1.81 18.10 7.55
C LYS A 141 1.25 16.73 7.21
N ARG A 142 2.01 15.70 7.56
CA ARG A 142 1.67 14.29 7.38
C ARG A 142 2.47 13.39 8.33
N PRO A 143 2.04 12.16 8.58
CA PRO A 143 2.90 11.11 9.12
C PRO A 143 4.05 10.77 8.17
N ALA A 144 5.10 10.14 8.68
CA ALA A 144 6.06 9.43 7.84
C ALA A 144 5.33 8.32 7.05
N ILE A 145 5.64 8.17 5.76
CA ILE A 145 4.99 7.23 4.85
C ILE A 145 5.87 6.01 4.62
N HIS A 146 5.34 4.84 4.93
CA HIS A 146 5.85 3.56 4.50
C HIS A 146 4.98 3.02 3.37
N VAL A 147 5.52 2.91 2.16
CA VAL A 147 4.84 2.23 1.05
C VAL A 147 5.24 0.77 1.05
N ALA A 148 4.27 -0.12 1.23
CA ALA A 148 4.50 -1.56 1.26
C ALA A 148 4.12 -2.19 -0.08
N THR A 149 5.10 -2.86 -0.70
CA THR A 149 4.91 -3.74 -1.83
C THR A 149 5.19 -5.16 -1.35
N TYR A 150 4.23 -6.06 -1.48
CA TYR A 150 4.36 -7.44 -1.02
C TYR A 150 3.83 -8.40 -2.08
N PHE A 151 4.12 -9.69 -1.91
CA PHE A 151 3.81 -10.82 -2.81
C PHE A 151 4.71 -10.95 -4.04
N GLY A 152 5.80 -10.19 -4.13
CA GLY A 152 6.74 -10.30 -5.24
C GLY A 152 7.73 -9.15 -5.32
N ASP A 153 8.45 -9.12 -6.44
CA ASP A 153 9.40 -8.05 -6.75
C ASP A 153 8.68 -6.86 -7.39
N PRO A 154 8.78 -5.65 -6.83
CA PRO A 154 8.20 -4.46 -7.42
C PRO A 154 8.94 -3.97 -8.69
N GLY A 155 10.07 -4.56 -9.06
CA GLY A 155 10.79 -4.19 -10.28
C GLY A 155 11.04 -2.69 -10.41
N SER A 156 10.57 -2.09 -11.52
CA SER A 156 10.64 -0.64 -11.75
C SER A 156 9.87 0.20 -10.74
N GLY A 157 8.89 -0.39 -10.04
CA GLY A 157 8.16 0.27 -8.96
C GLY A 157 9.06 0.65 -7.79
N LEU A 158 10.06 -0.19 -7.46
CA LEU A 158 11.05 0.15 -6.43
C LEU A 158 11.82 1.43 -6.79
N ALA A 159 12.35 1.50 -8.01
CA ALA A 159 13.08 2.68 -8.47
C ALA A 159 12.19 3.93 -8.54
N ALA A 160 10.92 3.78 -8.89
CA ALA A 160 9.94 4.86 -8.91
C ALA A 160 9.70 5.41 -7.50
N LEU A 161 9.41 4.53 -6.52
CA LEU A 161 9.20 4.92 -5.13
C LEU A 161 10.47 5.50 -4.49
N ALA A 162 11.65 4.97 -4.81
CA ALA A 162 12.90 5.45 -4.26
C ALA A 162 13.20 6.92 -4.61
N ARG A 163 12.67 7.42 -5.74
CA ARG A 163 12.81 8.83 -6.14
C ARG A 163 11.84 9.79 -5.45
N THR A 164 10.85 9.26 -4.72
CA THR A 164 9.83 10.10 -4.06
C THR A 164 10.25 10.49 -2.63
N PRO A 165 9.71 11.55 -2.04
CA PRO A 165 10.08 11.99 -0.69
C PRO A 165 9.31 11.24 0.43
N ILE A 166 9.12 9.93 0.29
CA ILE A 166 8.60 9.04 1.34
C ILE A 166 9.76 8.52 2.19
N GLU A 167 9.48 8.01 3.40
CA GLU A 167 10.50 7.61 4.36
C GLU A 167 10.87 6.13 4.31
N ALA A 168 9.93 5.26 3.91
CA ALA A 168 10.21 3.83 3.90
C ALA A 168 9.54 3.10 2.73
N ILE A 169 10.20 2.04 2.24
CA ILE A 169 9.67 1.14 1.22
C ILE A 169 9.78 -0.29 1.73
N GLY A 170 8.66 -1.00 1.72
CA GLY A 170 8.58 -2.42 2.04
C GLY A 170 8.73 -3.28 0.79
N VAL A 171 9.63 -4.26 0.82
CA VAL A 171 9.92 -5.16 -0.29
C VAL A 171 9.91 -6.61 0.20
N ASP A 172 9.26 -7.49 -0.57
CA ASP A 172 9.18 -8.91 -0.31
C ASP A 172 10.44 -9.65 -0.80
N PHE A 173 11.22 -10.18 0.15
CA PHE A 173 12.40 -10.99 -0.13
C PHE A 173 12.15 -12.49 0.06
N VAL A 174 10.91 -12.90 0.23
CA VAL A 174 10.51 -14.31 0.24
C VAL A 174 10.12 -14.75 -1.16
N TYR A 175 9.14 -14.06 -1.76
CA TYR A 175 8.58 -14.40 -3.07
C TYR A 175 9.26 -13.67 -4.24
N GLY A 176 9.86 -12.52 -4.02
CA GLY A 176 10.63 -11.74 -5.01
C GLY A 176 12.15 -11.80 -4.84
N ALA A 177 12.67 -12.75 -4.06
CA ALA A 177 13.99 -12.71 -3.43
C ALA A 177 15.17 -12.36 -4.35
N ASP A 178 15.34 -13.07 -5.45
CA ASP A 178 16.57 -12.97 -6.26
C ASP A 178 16.61 -11.69 -7.10
N THR A 179 15.47 -11.33 -7.70
CA THR A 179 15.35 -10.13 -8.50
C THR A 179 15.26 -8.87 -7.66
N ALA A 180 14.57 -8.92 -6.51
CA ALA A 180 14.46 -7.78 -5.59
C ALA A 180 15.83 -7.35 -5.05
N VAL A 181 16.71 -8.28 -4.67
CA VAL A 181 18.09 -7.97 -4.22
C VAL A 181 18.88 -7.27 -5.33
N ALA A 182 18.77 -7.74 -6.58
CA ALA A 182 19.44 -7.12 -7.71
C ALA A 182 18.92 -5.70 -7.99
N ASN A 183 17.60 -5.50 -7.88
CA ASN A 183 16.97 -4.20 -8.13
C ASN A 183 17.32 -3.15 -7.07
N ILE A 184 17.57 -3.54 -5.82
CA ILE A 184 17.99 -2.62 -4.76
C ILE A 184 19.29 -1.93 -5.09
N SER A 185 20.29 -2.66 -5.58
CA SER A 185 21.60 -2.11 -5.94
C SER A 185 21.53 -1.07 -7.07
N GLY A 186 20.46 -1.08 -7.86
CA GLY A 186 20.23 -0.16 -8.97
C GLY A 186 19.22 0.95 -8.67
N ALA A 187 18.69 1.07 -7.46
CA ALA A 187 17.65 2.03 -7.11
C ALA A 187 18.25 3.27 -6.40
N PRO A 188 18.62 4.34 -7.15
CA PRO A 188 19.09 5.57 -6.54
C PRO A 188 17.97 6.19 -5.69
N GLY A 189 18.33 6.76 -4.55
CA GLY A 189 17.37 7.37 -3.60
C GLY A 189 17.01 6.47 -2.42
N LEU A 190 17.43 5.22 -2.38
CA LEU A 190 17.28 4.37 -1.19
C LEU A 190 18.20 4.78 -0.04
N ALA A 191 19.32 5.48 -0.33
CA ALA A 191 20.28 5.90 0.69
C ALA A 191 19.67 6.77 1.81
N ASP A 192 18.58 7.46 1.51
CA ASP A 192 17.88 8.34 2.46
C ASP A 192 16.60 7.70 3.04
N LYS A 193 16.39 6.40 2.78
CA LYS A 193 15.14 5.70 3.16
C LYS A 193 15.40 4.51 4.06
N THR A 194 14.35 4.10 4.75
CA THR A 194 14.31 2.80 5.42
C THR A 194 13.81 1.74 4.45
N LEU A 195 14.61 0.72 4.18
CA LEU A 195 14.18 -0.49 3.50
C LEU A 195 13.55 -1.44 4.53
N VAL A 196 12.25 -1.68 4.41
CA VAL A 196 11.54 -2.66 5.25
C VAL A 196 11.60 -4.00 4.53
N ALA A 197 12.53 -4.84 4.97
CA ALA A 197 12.83 -6.11 4.33
C ALA A 197 11.92 -7.24 4.85
N GLY A 198 11.01 -7.68 4.00
CA GLY A 198 10.13 -8.82 4.24
C GLY A 198 10.88 -10.13 4.06
N VAL A 199 11.54 -10.61 5.11
CA VAL A 199 12.36 -11.84 5.10
C VAL A 199 11.71 -12.99 5.87
N VAL A 200 10.58 -12.73 6.53
CA VAL A 200 9.79 -13.74 7.25
C VAL A 200 8.53 -14.06 6.45
N ASP A 201 8.36 -15.35 6.09
CA ASP A 201 7.12 -15.78 5.44
C ASP A 201 5.97 -15.90 6.45
N GLY A 202 5.16 -14.85 6.53
CA GLY A 202 3.97 -14.80 7.39
C GLY A 202 2.78 -15.61 6.86
N ARG A 203 2.87 -16.24 5.67
CA ARG A 203 1.78 -16.98 5.02
C ARG A 203 1.83 -18.49 5.27
N ASN A 204 2.86 -18.97 5.95
CA ASN A 204 2.99 -20.38 6.34
C ASN A 204 3.13 -20.52 7.85
N ILE A 205 3.08 -21.78 8.33
CA ILE A 205 3.18 -22.13 9.75
C ILE A 205 4.59 -22.62 10.15
N TRP A 206 5.51 -22.63 9.20
CA TRP A 206 6.83 -23.20 9.43
C TRP A 206 7.74 -22.20 10.16
N ARG A 207 8.63 -22.75 10.96
CA ARG A 207 9.68 -21.95 11.59
C ARG A 207 10.58 -21.36 10.50
N THR A 208 10.76 -20.05 10.52
CA THR A 208 11.69 -19.34 9.63
C THR A 208 13.12 -19.82 9.85
N ASP A 209 13.85 -20.03 8.76
CA ASP A 209 15.30 -20.19 8.78
C ASP A 209 15.95 -18.83 9.10
N LEU A 210 16.29 -18.65 10.38
CA LEU A 210 16.85 -17.38 10.87
C LEU A 210 18.26 -17.10 10.31
N GLU A 211 19.05 -18.12 9.99
CA GLU A 211 20.38 -17.94 9.42
C GLU A 211 20.28 -17.44 7.98
N ALA A 212 19.39 -18.03 7.18
CA ALA A 212 19.10 -17.58 5.82
C ALA A 212 18.53 -16.16 5.82
N ALA A 213 17.58 -15.84 6.71
CA ALA A 213 17.01 -14.51 6.86
C ALA A 213 18.07 -13.47 7.25
N LEU A 214 18.93 -13.80 8.24
CA LEU A 214 20.03 -12.93 8.68
C LEU A 214 21.06 -12.71 7.57
N SER A 215 21.41 -13.73 6.82
CA SER A 215 22.34 -13.64 5.68
C SER A 215 21.80 -12.67 4.63
N LYS A 216 20.50 -12.78 4.31
CA LYS A 216 19.82 -11.87 3.37
C LYS A 216 19.81 -10.43 3.89
N LEU A 217 19.43 -10.20 5.16
CA LEU A 217 19.46 -8.88 5.79
C LEU A 217 20.87 -8.27 5.77
N THR A 218 21.88 -9.09 6.05
CA THR A 218 23.29 -8.65 6.03
C THR A 218 23.69 -8.18 4.63
N SER A 219 23.24 -8.83 3.57
CA SER A 219 23.53 -8.42 2.19
C SER A 219 22.84 -7.11 1.79
N LEU A 220 21.79 -6.71 2.50
CA LEU A 220 21.06 -5.45 2.27
C LEU A 220 21.64 -4.27 3.06
N LEU A 221 22.50 -4.52 4.04
CA LEU A 221 23.15 -3.44 4.81
C LEU A 221 24.00 -2.57 3.89
N GLY A 222 23.81 -1.25 4.01
CA GLY A 222 24.49 -0.27 3.17
C GLY A 222 23.80 0.01 1.82
N SER A 223 22.74 -0.71 1.48
CA SER A 223 21.94 -0.46 0.26
C SER A 223 20.87 0.62 0.48
N ALA A 224 20.55 0.94 1.72
CA ALA A 224 19.59 1.95 2.12
C ALA A 224 20.12 2.71 3.35
N GLY A 225 19.46 3.81 3.70
CA GLY A 225 19.82 4.60 4.90
C GLY A 225 19.62 3.80 6.19
N ALA A 226 18.61 2.94 6.22
CA ALA A 226 18.35 1.98 7.29
C ALA A 226 17.70 0.71 6.73
N VAL A 227 17.82 -0.41 7.45
CA VAL A 227 17.12 -1.66 7.14
C VAL A 227 16.27 -2.04 8.35
N ALA A 228 14.99 -2.25 8.14
CA ALA A 228 14.06 -2.81 9.11
C ALA A 228 13.62 -4.21 8.69
N VAL A 229 13.25 -5.04 9.64
CA VAL A 229 12.82 -6.43 9.40
C VAL A 229 11.30 -6.52 9.41
N SER A 230 10.74 -7.28 8.48
CA SER A 230 9.32 -7.59 8.40
C SER A 230 9.11 -9.07 8.02
#